data_2f1b29ee06517f490cde64079462326e
#
_entry.id   2f1b29ee06517f490cde64079462326e
#
_cell.length_a   1.000
_cell.length_b   1.000
_cell.length_c   1.000
_cell.angle_alpha   90.00
_cell.angle_beta   90.00
_cell.angle_gamma   90.00
#
_symmetry.space_group_name_H-M   'P 1'
#
loop_
_entity.id
_entity.type
_entity.pdbx_description
1 polymer ?
#
loop_
_entity_poly.entity_id
_entity_poly.type
_entity_poly.pdbx_seq_one_letter_code
_entity_poly.pdbx_strand_id
1 'polypeptide(L)'
;MSNSNELAKVAQYVTVNTSSNVITSNATLSFTGSNSSVGTLLLNAAETTNVSATAANGTMTYYLSSQSVMYLTTNAAANWNPNVAFSSGTTVNTALATGQTISFVMLVTQGATAYYSNTIYIDGTQVTPKWQGGTTPTAGNASGIDGYAYTIIKTGSATYTVLASQTQYK
;
A
#
# COMPACT_ATOMS: atom_id res chain seq x y z
N MET A 1 1.23 37.29 27.43
CA MET A 1 0.25 36.19 27.41
C MET A 1 0.98 34.91 27.71
N SER A 2 0.49 34.17 28.67
CA SER A 2 1.25 33.09 29.31
C SER A 2 1.35 31.85 28.40
N ASN A 3 2.55 31.27 28.30
CA ASN A 3 2.82 29.99 27.61
C ASN A 3 2.02 28.80 28.19
N SER A 4 1.32 29.01 29.31
CA SER A 4 0.51 27.96 29.97
C SER A 4 -0.67 27.48 29.11
N ASN A 5 -1.31 28.34 28.34
CA ASN A 5 -2.41 27.95 27.43
C ASN A 5 -1.91 27.11 26.25
N GLU A 6 -0.73 27.38 25.74
CA GLU A 6 -0.13 26.60 24.65
C GLU A 6 0.33 25.22 25.12
N LEU A 7 0.94 25.15 26.33
CA LEU A 7 1.28 23.88 26.95
C LEU A 7 0.07 23.01 27.26
N ALA A 8 -1.06 23.62 27.70
CA ALA A 8 -2.30 22.90 27.95
C ALA A 8 -2.90 22.33 26.65
N LYS A 9 -2.81 23.05 25.53
CA LYS A 9 -3.22 22.54 24.21
C LYS A 9 -2.36 21.38 23.74
N VAL A 10 -1.02 21.46 23.93
CA VAL A 10 -0.11 20.35 23.60
C VAL A 10 -0.49 19.09 24.41
N ALA A 11 -0.80 19.25 25.71
CA ALA A 11 -1.19 18.12 26.56
C ALA A 11 -2.47 17.41 26.14
N GLN A 12 -3.35 18.03 25.35
CA GLN A 12 -4.55 17.39 24.81
C GLN A 12 -4.23 16.40 23.68
N TYR A 13 -3.13 16.59 22.96
CA TYR A 13 -2.80 15.83 21.77
C TYR A 13 -1.56 14.94 21.94
N VAL A 14 -0.75 15.17 22.95
CA VAL A 14 0.48 14.40 23.21
C VAL A 14 0.41 13.82 24.62
N THR A 15 0.43 12.50 24.70
CA THR A 15 0.48 11.77 25.98
C THR A 15 1.86 11.15 26.13
N VAL A 16 2.49 11.37 27.27
CA VAL A 16 3.75 10.72 27.65
C VAL A 16 3.45 9.62 28.66
N ASN A 17 3.68 8.39 28.28
CA ASN A 17 3.61 7.26 29.21
C ASN A 17 5.02 6.98 29.74
N THR A 18 5.28 7.42 30.97
CA THR A 18 6.59 7.28 31.61
C THR A 18 6.93 5.84 32.01
N SER A 19 5.92 4.98 32.17
CA SER A 19 6.13 3.57 32.51
C SER A 19 6.57 2.73 31.32
N SER A 20 6.18 3.10 30.09
CA SER A 20 6.54 2.40 28.85
C SER A 20 7.52 3.20 27.98
N ASN A 21 7.93 4.40 28.39
CA ASN A 21 8.74 5.33 27.60
C ASN A 21 8.14 5.64 26.20
N VAL A 22 6.83 5.71 26.12
CA VAL A 22 6.10 5.97 24.86
C VAL A 22 5.52 7.38 24.87
N ILE A 23 5.72 8.10 23.77
CA ILE A 23 5.02 9.35 23.46
C ILE A 23 3.97 9.04 22.40
N THR A 24 2.70 9.24 22.74
CA THR A 24 1.60 9.06 21.79
C THR A 24 1.04 10.42 21.39
N SER A 25 0.92 10.65 20.08
CA SER A 25 0.19 11.78 19.52
C SER A 25 -1.11 11.28 18.90
N ASN A 26 -2.24 11.84 19.29
CA ASN A 26 -3.55 11.60 18.68
C ASN A 26 -3.88 12.67 17.60
N ALA A 27 -2.90 13.47 17.24
CA ALA A 27 -2.99 14.46 16.16
C ALA A 27 -1.85 14.26 15.16
N THR A 28 -2.00 14.80 13.96
CA THR A 28 -0.93 14.82 12.97
C THR A 28 0.22 15.70 13.46
N LEU A 29 1.44 15.14 13.52
CA LEU A 29 2.65 15.92 13.74
C LEU A 29 3.07 16.57 12.42
N SER A 30 3.04 17.89 12.34
CA SER A 30 3.46 18.66 11.18
C SER A 30 4.71 19.48 11.51
N PHE A 31 5.75 19.31 10.70
CA PHE A 31 6.99 20.07 10.78
C PHE A 31 7.06 21.05 9.61
N THR A 32 6.72 22.31 9.83
CA THR A 32 6.56 23.31 8.75
C THR A 32 7.69 24.35 8.68
N GLY A 33 8.69 24.28 9.55
CA GLY A 33 9.84 25.17 9.50
C GLY A 33 10.79 24.85 8.35
N SER A 34 11.40 25.87 7.74
CA SER A 34 12.33 25.71 6.61
C SER A 34 13.58 24.86 6.94
N ASN A 35 13.90 24.68 8.22
CA ASN A 35 15.00 23.84 8.72
C ASN A 35 14.51 22.71 9.62
N SER A 36 13.25 22.27 9.46
CA SER A 36 12.71 21.16 10.23
C SER A 36 13.29 19.85 9.72
N SER A 37 13.91 19.07 10.61
CA SER A 37 14.40 17.72 10.31
C SER A 37 13.89 16.75 11.36
N VAL A 38 13.52 15.54 10.93
CA VAL A 38 13.18 14.43 11.80
C VAL A 38 14.16 13.30 11.54
N GLY A 39 15.05 13.06 12.49
CA GLY A 39 15.88 11.86 12.50
C GLY A 39 15.10 10.71 13.12
N THR A 40 14.79 9.67 12.36
CA THR A 40 14.07 8.51 12.86
C THR A 40 14.99 7.30 12.84
N LEU A 41 15.22 6.69 14.02
CA LEU A 41 15.80 5.36 14.13
C LEU A 41 14.66 4.37 14.38
N LEU A 42 14.34 3.55 13.37
CA LEU A 42 13.36 2.48 13.50
C LEU A 42 14.07 1.21 13.99
N LEU A 43 13.90 0.90 15.27
CA LEU A 43 14.51 -0.30 15.88
C LEU A 43 13.75 -1.59 15.53
N ASN A 44 12.47 -1.49 15.20
CA ASN A 44 11.60 -2.60 14.80
C ASN A 44 10.76 -2.15 13.59
N ALA A 45 11.42 -1.94 12.45
CA ALA A 45 10.77 -1.48 11.22
C ALA A 45 10.20 -2.67 10.43
N ALA A 46 9.32 -3.45 11.04
CA ALA A 46 8.58 -4.46 10.32
C ALA A 46 7.38 -3.83 9.60
N GLU A 47 7.32 -3.99 8.29
CA GLU A 47 6.12 -3.65 7.52
C GLU A 47 5.02 -4.68 7.78
N THR A 48 3.78 -4.24 7.82
CA THR A 48 2.64 -5.15 7.97
C THR A 48 2.35 -5.84 6.65
N THR A 49 2.49 -7.17 6.65
CA THR A 49 2.05 -8.04 5.55
C THR A 49 0.70 -8.63 5.91
N ASN A 50 -0.28 -8.49 5.04
CA ASN A 50 -1.54 -9.22 5.13
C ASN A 50 -1.34 -10.63 4.56
N VAL A 51 -1.26 -11.63 5.44
CA VAL A 51 -1.17 -13.04 5.05
C VAL A 51 -2.57 -13.63 5.02
N SER A 52 -3.04 -14.02 3.85
CA SER A 52 -4.41 -14.50 3.63
C SER A 52 -4.42 -15.88 2.98
N ALA A 53 -5.28 -16.77 3.49
CA ALA A 53 -5.53 -18.10 2.89
C ALA A 53 -6.54 -18.05 1.73
N THR A 54 -6.88 -16.86 1.21
CA THR A 54 -7.76 -16.69 0.06
C THR A 54 -6.99 -16.99 -1.24
N ALA A 55 -7.60 -17.75 -2.15
CA ALA A 55 -7.05 -17.96 -3.49
C ALA A 55 -7.22 -16.70 -4.36
N ALA A 56 -6.20 -16.35 -5.13
CA ALA A 56 -6.33 -15.29 -6.13
C ALA A 56 -7.33 -15.70 -7.21
N ASN A 57 -8.35 -14.85 -7.46
CA ASN A 57 -9.41 -15.11 -8.41
C ASN A 57 -10.16 -13.80 -8.77
N GLY A 58 -10.37 -13.54 -10.05
CA GLY A 58 -11.17 -12.41 -10.53
C GLY A 58 -10.68 -11.04 -10.01
N THR A 59 -11.60 -10.18 -9.63
CA THR A 59 -11.26 -8.86 -9.10
C THR A 59 -11.10 -8.92 -7.58
N MET A 60 -9.91 -8.60 -7.08
CA MET A 60 -9.55 -8.69 -5.67
C MET A 60 -9.38 -7.30 -5.06
N THR A 61 -10.10 -7.01 -3.99
CA THR A 61 -9.96 -5.73 -3.28
C THR A 61 -8.65 -5.66 -2.51
N TYR A 62 -7.92 -4.56 -2.69
CA TYR A 62 -6.70 -4.22 -1.97
C TYR A 62 -6.84 -2.86 -1.29
N TYR A 63 -6.65 -2.80 0.02
CA TYR A 63 -6.69 -1.55 0.79
C TYR A 63 -5.29 -1.07 1.15
N LEU A 64 -4.88 0.08 0.59
CA LEU A 64 -3.56 0.66 0.79
C LEU A 64 -3.28 1.10 2.23
N SER A 65 -4.33 1.43 2.99
CA SER A 65 -4.19 1.89 4.39
C SER A 65 -3.91 0.77 5.38
N SER A 66 -4.12 -0.49 4.99
CA SER A 66 -4.01 -1.62 5.92
C SER A 66 -2.74 -2.45 5.75
N GLN A 67 -2.11 -2.41 4.59
CA GLN A 67 -0.90 -3.20 4.30
C GLN A 67 -0.11 -2.61 3.13
N SER A 68 1.22 -2.79 3.15
CA SER A 68 2.10 -2.57 2.00
C SER A 68 2.29 -3.83 1.17
N VAL A 69 2.11 -5.00 1.77
CA VAL A 69 2.24 -6.32 1.15
C VAL A 69 1.01 -7.17 1.45
N MET A 70 0.43 -7.82 0.43
CA MET A 70 -0.56 -8.88 0.57
C MET A 70 0.04 -10.19 0.09
N TYR A 71 0.03 -11.22 0.94
CA TYR A 71 0.49 -12.55 0.60
C TYR A 71 -0.68 -13.54 0.61
N LEU A 72 -1.03 -14.05 -0.57
CA LEU A 72 -2.05 -15.06 -0.77
C LEU A 72 -1.40 -16.45 -0.75
N THR A 73 -1.62 -17.19 0.33
CA THR A 73 -0.94 -18.47 0.58
C THR A 73 -1.62 -19.67 -0.08
N THR A 74 -2.86 -19.52 -0.52
CA THR A 74 -3.60 -20.55 -1.27
C THR A 74 -3.33 -20.42 -2.76
N ASN A 75 -3.21 -21.53 -3.47
CA ASN A 75 -2.99 -21.54 -4.91
C ASN A 75 -4.04 -20.71 -5.64
N ALA A 76 -3.62 -19.87 -6.57
CA ALA A 76 -4.51 -19.11 -7.41
C ALA A 76 -5.51 -20.03 -8.13
N ALA A 77 -6.77 -19.61 -8.20
CA ALA A 77 -7.86 -20.39 -8.77
C ALA A 77 -8.24 -19.94 -10.20
N ALA A 78 -7.93 -18.69 -10.57
CA ALA A 78 -8.14 -18.13 -11.91
C ALA A 78 -7.22 -16.91 -12.10
N ASN A 79 -7.22 -16.34 -13.32
CA ASN A 79 -6.63 -15.03 -13.55
C ASN A 79 -7.32 -13.97 -12.67
N TRP A 80 -6.56 -13.02 -12.19
CA TRP A 80 -7.02 -12.09 -11.18
C TRP A 80 -6.47 -10.68 -11.45
N ASN A 81 -7.12 -9.65 -10.88
CA ASN A 81 -6.65 -8.28 -10.97
C ASN A 81 -6.92 -7.54 -9.65
N PRO A 82 -5.99 -6.76 -9.13
CA PRO A 82 -6.25 -5.97 -7.95
C PRO A 82 -7.22 -4.83 -8.26
N ASN A 83 -8.18 -4.60 -7.37
CA ASN A 83 -9.00 -3.40 -7.30
C ASN A 83 -8.57 -2.61 -6.06
N VAL A 84 -7.81 -1.56 -6.28
CA VAL A 84 -7.14 -0.80 -5.23
C VAL A 84 -8.02 0.34 -4.78
N ALA A 85 -8.27 0.42 -3.48
CA ALA A 85 -8.83 1.57 -2.80
C ALA A 85 -7.94 1.96 -1.63
N PHE A 86 -8.06 3.19 -1.11
CA PHE A 86 -7.28 3.56 0.06
C PHE A 86 -7.77 2.81 1.30
N SER A 87 -9.08 2.83 1.54
CA SER A 87 -9.76 2.05 2.60
C SER A 87 -11.17 1.66 2.14
N SER A 88 -11.94 0.96 2.98
CA SER A 88 -13.34 0.62 2.68
C SER A 88 -14.25 1.84 2.48
N GLY A 89 -13.89 3.00 3.03
CA GLY A 89 -14.67 4.23 2.94
C GLY A 89 -13.96 5.39 2.24
N THR A 90 -12.72 5.18 1.75
CA THR A 90 -11.90 6.25 1.17
C THR A 90 -11.28 5.78 -0.14
N THR A 91 -11.51 6.53 -1.20
CA THR A 91 -10.92 6.26 -2.52
C THR A 91 -9.44 6.67 -2.57
N VAL A 92 -8.69 6.08 -3.49
CA VAL A 92 -7.31 6.53 -3.80
C VAL A 92 -7.34 7.98 -4.28
N ASN A 93 -8.38 8.34 -5.06
CA ASN A 93 -8.54 9.71 -5.56
C ASN A 93 -8.69 10.74 -4.44
N THR A 94 -9.37 10.40 -3.36
CA THR A 94 -9.54 11.29 -2.19
C THR A 94 -8.29 11.32 -1.31
N ALA A 95 -7.64 10.18 -1.13
CA ALA A 95 -6.51 10.04 -0.20
C ALA A 95 -5.21 10.65 -0.73
N LEU A 96 -4.96 10.56 -2.04
CA LEU A 96 -3.74 11.09 -2.65
C LEU A 96 -4.00 12.46 -3.28
N ALA A 97 -3.08 13.40 -3.08
CA ALA A 97 -3.01 14.63 -3.88
C ALA A 97 -2.32 14.35 -5.22
N THR A 98 -2.59 15.19 -6.23
CA THR A 98 -1.86 15.15 -7.51
C THR A 98 -0.36 15.32 -7.26
N GLY A 99 0.47 14.45 -7.88
CA GLY A 99 1.91 14.37 -7.67
C GLY A 99 2.34 13.40 -6.56
N GLN A 100 1.41 12.88 -5.75
CA GLN A 100 1.74 11.86 -4.77
C GLN A 100 1.79 10.45 -5.38
N THR A 101 2.62 9.62 -4.78
CA THR A 101 2.90 8.24 -5.23
C THR A 101 2.76 7.29 -4.05
N ILE A 102 2.23 6.09 -4.33
CA ILE A 102 2.18 4.99 -3.38
C ILE A 102 2.54 3.68 -4.07
N SER A 103 3.25 2.80 -3.36
CA SER A 103 3.63 1.48 -3.86
C SER A 103 3.08 0.37 -2.96
N PHE A 104 2.81 -0.78 -3.55
CA PHE A 104 2.39 -1.98 -2.84
C PHE A 104 2.80 -3.25 -3.61
N VAL A 105 2.76 -4.39 -2.92
CA VAL A 105 3.13 -5.68 -3.47
C VAL A 105 2.02 -6.70 -3.21
N MET A 106 1.76 -7.56 -4.19
CA MET A 106 0.97 -8.78 -4.02
C MET A 106 1.84 -10.00 -4.30
N LEU A 107 1.92 -10.92 -3.33
CA LEU A 107 2.56 -12.22 -3.47
C LEU A 107 1.44 -13.26 -3.64
N VAL A 108 1.48 -14.02 -4.70
CA VAL A 108 0.42 -14.97 -5.07
C VAL A 108 1.02 -16.35 -5.25
N THR A 109 0.58 -17.31 -4.42
CA THR A 109 0.97 -18.71 -4.54
C THR A 109 0.29 -19.34 -5.73
N GLN A 110 1.05 -20.09 -6.53
CA GLN A 110 0.59 -20.77 -7.73
C GLN A 110 0.57 -22.29 -7.54
N GLY A 111 -0.46 -22.93 -8.07
CA GLY A 111 -0.53 -24.37 -8.19
C GLY A 111 0.15 -24.89 -9.46
N ALA A 112 -0.11 -26.17 -9.80
CA ALA A 112 0.37 -26.76 -11.06
C ALA A 112 -0.13 -26.01 -12.30
N THR A 113 -1.37 -25.49 -12.24
CA THR A 113 -1.88 -24.50 -13.20
C THR A 113 -1.61 -23.12 -12.65
N ALA A 114 -0.87 -22.30 -13.39
CA ALA A 114 -0.52 -20.96 -12.97
C ALA A 114 -1.43 -19.91 -13.63
N TYR A 115 -1.79 -18.91 -12.86
CA TYR A 115 -2.63 -17.81 -13.28
C TYR A 115 -1.87 -16.47 -13.11
N TYR A 116 -2.34 -15.40 -13.71
CA TYR A 116 -1.64 -14.13 -13.74
C TYR A 116 -2.58 -12.93 -13.63
N SER A 117 -2.00 -11.78 -13.35
CA SER A 117 -2.65 -10.47 -13.44
C SER A 117 -2.00 -9.67 -14.56
N ASN A 118 -2.80 -8.96 -15.34
CA ASN A 118 -2.30 -8.14 -16.45
C ASN A 118 -2.89 -6.72 -16.47
N THR A 119 -3.75 -6.40 -15.51
CA THR A 119 -4.34 -5.08 -15.36
C THR A 119 -4.56 -4.76 -13.88
N ILE A 120 -5.01 -3.55 -13.60
CA ILE A 120 -5.35 -3.07 -12.25
C ILE A 120 -6.62 -2.21 -12.33
N TYR A 121 -7.41 -2.24 -11.29
CA TYR A 121 -8.50 -1.30 -11.07
C TYR A 121 -8.09 -0.36 -9.93
N ILE A 122 -8.39 0.91 -10.08
CA ILE A 122 -8.24 1.93 -9.03
C ILE A 122 -9.62 2.53 -8.80
N ASP A 123 -10.10 2.43 -7.56
CA ASP A 123 -11.45 2.88 -7.18
C ASP A 123 -12.53 2.32 -8.12
N GLY A 124 -12.40 1.05 -8.55
CA GLY A 124 -13.32 0.38 -9.47
C GLY A 124 -13.12 0.70 -10.96
N THR A 125 -12.24 1.62 -11.30
CA THR A 125 -11.96 1.98 -12.71
C THR A 125 -10.69 1.27 -13.19
N GLN A 126 -10.79 0.60 -14.33
CA GLN A 126 -9.64 -0.09 -14.93
C GLN A 126 -8.57 0.90 -15.39
N VAL A 127 -7.31 0.58 -15.06
CA VAL A 127 -6.12 1.31 -15.49
C VAL A 127 -5.14 0.32 -16.11
N THR A 128 -4.61 0.62 -17.28
CA THR A 128 -3.59 -0.21 -17.93
C THR A 128 -2.21 0.13 -17.36
N PRO A 129 -1.54 -0.79 -16.65
CA PRO A 129 -0.20 -0.54 -16.14
C PRO A 129 0.84 -0.44 -17.26
N LYS A 130 1.90 0.33 -17.00
CA LYS A 130 3.14 0.26 -17.76
C LYS A 130 4.02 -0.82 -17.12
N TRP A 131 4.11 -1.96 -17.80
CA TRP A 131 4.87 -3.10 -17.30
C TRP A 131 6.37 -2.93 -17.52
N GLN A 132 7.16 -3.41 -16.56
CA GLN A 132 8.60 -3.46 -16.68
C GLN A 132 9.01 -4.23 -17.94
N GLY A 133 9.96 -3.68 -18.70
CA GLY A 133 10.37 -4.25 -19.98
C GLY A 133 9.35 -4.11 -21.11
N GLY A 134 8.23 -3.41 -20.88
CA GLY A 134 7.20 -3.15 -21.90
C GLY A 134 6.30 -4.35 -22.24
N THR A 135 6.46 -5.48 -21.54
CA THR A 135 5.69 -6.71 -21.83
C THR A 135 4.69 -6.98 -20.72
N THR A 136 3.42 -7.04 -21.09
CA THR A 136 2.34 -7.42 -20.17
C THR A 136 2.43 -8.91 -19.82
N PRO A 137 2.29 -9.32 -18.55
CA PRO A 137 2.26 -10.72 -18.16
C PRO A 137 1.19 -11.51 -18.89
N THR A 138 1.55 -12.70 -19.37
CA THR A 138 0.66 -13.65 -20.06
C THR A 138 0.62 -15.01 -19.37
N ALA A 139 1.44 -15.23 -18.35
CA ALA A 139 1.50 -16.46 -17.57
C ALA A 139 1.98 -16.18 -16.15
N GLY A 140 1.60 -17.06 -15.21
CA GLY A 140 2.19 -17.17 -13.90
C GLY A 140 3.28 -18.24 -13.84
N ASN A 141 3.90 -18.40 -12.67
CA ASN A 141 4.97 -19.37 -12.40
C ASN A 141 4.42 -20.62 -11.71
N ALA A 142 4.16 -21.68 -12.45
CA ALA A 142 3.57 -22.89 -11.91
C ALA A 142 4.36 -23.46 -10.73
N SER A 143 3.65 -23.84 -9.65
CA SER A 143 4.20 -24.39 -8.40
C SER A 143 5.22 -23.46 -7.73
N GLY A 144 5.07 -22.16 -7.89
CA GLY A 144 5.92 -21.13 -7.31
C GLY A 144 5.11 -20.02 -6.65
N ILE A 145 5.75 -18.89 -6.47
CA ILE A 145 5.10 -17.65 -6.00
C ILE A 145 5.37 -16.56 -7.04
N ASP A 146 4.32 -15.87 -7.45
CA ASP A 146 4.45 -14.66 -8.26
C ASP A 146 4.36 -13.42 -7.39
N GLY A 147 5.35 -12.54 -7.50
CA GLY A 147 5.36 -11.21 -6.90
C GLY A 147 4.95 -10.16 -7.92
N TYR A 148 3.91 -9.40 -7.63
CA TYR A 148 3.48 -8.27 -8.43
C TYR A 148 3.71 -6.99 -7.64
N ALA A 149 4.62 -6.14 -8.11
CA ALA A 149 4.85 -4.83 -7.53
C ALA A 149 4.17 -3.76 -8.38
N TYR A 150 3.47 -2.84 -7.71
CA TYR A 150 2.77 -1.73 -8.34
C TYR A 150 3.20 -0.42 -7.71
N THR A 151 3.41 0.60 -8.55
CA THR A 151 3.58 1.99 -8.12
C THR A 151 2.53 2.83 -8.80
N ILE A 152 1.64 3.45 -8.01
CA ILE A 152 0.57 4.32 -8.48
C ILE A 152 1.01 5.76 -8.28
N ILE A 153 1.05 6.53 -9.35
CA ILE A 153 1.35 7.97 -9.36
C ILE A 153 0.04 8.69 -9.73
N LYS A 154 -0.48 9.52 -8.85
CA LYS A 154 -1.64 10.33 -9.18
C LYS A 154 -1.22 11.54 -10.00
N THR A 155 -1.66 11.61 -11.25
CA THR A 155 -1.29 12.66 -12.21
C THR A 155 -2.37 13.72 -12.40
N GLY A 156 -3.58 13.48 -11.90
CA GLY A 156 -4.72 14.40 -11.95
C GLY A 156 -5.91 13.85 -11.17
N SER A 157 -7.07 14.52 -11.26
CA SER A 157 -8.30 14.02 -10.64
C SER A 157 -8.69 12.70 -11.28
N ALA A 158 -8.79 11.63 -10.47
CA ALA A 158 -9.05 10.25 -10.88
C ALA A 158 -8.18 9.78 -12.08
N THR A 159 -6.98 10.34 -12.22
CA THR A 159 -6.05 10.03 -13.31
C THR A 159 -4.73 9.54 -12.72
N TYR A 160 -4.25 8.40 -13.23
CA TYR A 160 -3.09 7.72 -12.68
C TYR A 160 -2.14 7.22 -13.75
N THR A 161 -0.86 7.26 -13.46
CA THR A 161 0.16 6.44 -14.13
C THR A 161 0.50 5.29 -13.18
N VAL A 162 0.39 4.07 -13.67
CA VAL A 162 0.74 2.87 -12.91
C VAL A 162 1.95 2.21 -13.55
N LEU A 163 3.01 2.01 -12.76
CA LEU A 163 4.16 1.18 -13.11
C LEU A 163 3.98 -0.18 -12.45
N ALA A 164 4.25 -1.25 -13.17
CA ALA A 164 4.10 -2.61 -12.64
C ALA A 164 5.21 -3.55 -13.09
N SER A 165 5.50 -4.54 -12.25
CA SER A 165 6.40 -5.64 -12.57
C SER A 165 5.86 -6.94 -12.04
N GLN A 166 6.20 -8.06 -12.72
CA GLN A 166 6.03 -9.42 -12.24
C GLN A 166 7.39 -10.04 -11.99
N THR A 167 7.58 -10.62 -10.80
CA THR A 167 8.76 -11.41 -10.45
C THR A 167 8.31 -12.82 -10.08
N GLN A 168 8.98 -13.83 -10.61
CA GLN A 168 8.64 -15.24 -10.39
C GLN A 168 9.67 -15.88 -9.46
N TYR A 169 9.16 -16.45 -8.34
CA TYR A 169 9.97 -17.14 -7.33
C TYR A 169 9.64 -18.64 -7.34
N LYS A 170 10.69 -19.48 -7.28
CA LYS A 170 10.52 -20.94 -7.31
C LYS A 170 11.48 -21.63 -6.33
#